data_2fb3fcb51832294bd357ff176fb48d5a
#
_entry.id   2fb3fcb51832294bd357ff176fb48d5a
#
_cell.length_a   1.000
_cell.length_b   1.000
_cell.length_c   1.000
_cell.angle_alpha   90.00
_cell.angle_beta   90.00
_cell.angle_gamma   90.00
#
_symmetry.space_group_name_H-M   'P 1'
#
loop_
_entity.id
_entity.type
_entity.pdbx_description
1 polymer ?
#
loop_
_entity_poly.entity_id
_entity_poly.type
_entity_poly.pdbx_seq_one_letter_code
_entity_poly.pdbx_strand_id
1 'polypeptide(L)'
;MGTGYAGRVTRPPLTVRRWKRVEYARLVDLGVFEGEPLELVGGQLIVAEPQSAYHASAIRTVDYALRAVLPPGWIVSVQSPVSLDDESEPEPDLVVVPGHPADYRHAHPTRPVLVVEVAESSLAFDRRTKGSLYARAGIQDYWIVNLVDRVLQVYRNPARTPTAPYGWRYQSVATLTPPAVVVPLGFTAVRIAVADLLPS
;
A
#
# COMPACT_ATOMS: atom_id res chain seq x y z
N MET A 1 -13.78 61.31 20.96
CA MET A 1 -13.90 59.90 21.33
C MET A 1 -14.20 59.12 20.06
N GLY A 2 -13.21 58.53 19.44
CA GLY A 2 -13.36 57.74 18.21
C GLY A 2 -13.02 56.28 18.51
N THR A 3 -14.08 55.47 18.59
CA THR A 3 -13.95 54.02 18.76
C THR A 3 -13.62 53.37 17.40
N GLY A 4 -12.34 53.06 17.20
CA GLY A 4 -11.91 52.28 16.04
C GLY A 4 -12.36 50.81 16.15
N TYR A 5 -13.30 50.39 15.32
CA TYR A 5 -13.62 48.99 15.09
C TYR A 5 -12.51 48.37 14.25
N ALA A 6 -11.55 47.69 14.88
CA ALA A 6 -10.63 46.82 14.20
C ALA A 6 -11.37 45.52 13.83
N GLY A 7 -11.96 45.50 12.63
CA GLY A 7 -12.52 44.28 12.06
C GLY A 7 -11.44 43.22 11.90
N ARG A 8 -11.52 42.14 12.66
CA ARG A 8 -10.69 40.93 12.48
C ARG A 8 -11.01 40.32 11.12
N VAL A 9 -10.18 40.56 10.14
CA VAL A 9 -10.26 39.84 8.85
C VAL A 9 -9.87 38.38 9.12
N THR A 10 -10.88 37.54 9.33
CA THR A 10 -10.67 36.07 9.38
C THR A 10 -10.41 35.60 7.95
N ARG A 11 -9.15 35.28 7.64
CA ARG A 11 -8.84 34.59 6.37
C ARG A 11 -9.55 33.24 6.38
N PRO A 12 -10.24 32.85 5.27
CA PRO A 12 -10.80 31.52 5.18
C PRO A 12 -9.69 30.48 5.31
N PRO A 13 -9.97 29.32 5.91
CA PRO A 13 -8.99 28.26 5.99
C PRO A 13 -8.51 27.85 4.59
N LEU A 14 -7.21 27.63 4.43
CA LEU A 14 -6.65 27.12 3.18
C LEU A 14 -7.24 25.73 2.89
N THR A 15 -7.76 25.56 1.68
CA THR A 15 -8.25 24.27 1.20
C THR A 15 -7.20 23.66 0.28
N VAL A 16 -6.67 22.49 0.64
CA VAL A 16 -5.77 21.73 -0.21
C VAL A 16 -6.60 20.96 -1.25
N ARG A 17 -6.31 21.18 -2.54
CA ARG A 17 -6.90 20.40 -3.61
C ARG A 17 -6.31 19.00 -3.60
N ARG A 18 -7.15 17.98 -3.75
CA ARG A 18 -6.74 16.59 -3.92
C ARG A 18 -6.81 16.19 -5.39
N TRP A 19 -5.83 15.45 -5.85
CA TRP A 19 -5.80 14.88 -7.19
C TRP A 19 -6.80 13.72 -7.30
N LYS A 20 -7.43 13.63 -8.47
CA LYS A 20 -8.21 12.46 -8.85
C LYS A 20 -7.36 11.51 -9.68
N ARG A 21 -7.63 10.22 -9.54
CA ARG A 21 -6.91 9.17 -10.30
C ARG A 21 -6.96 9.41 -11.82
N VAL A 22 -8.12 9.84 -12.34
CA VAL A 22 -8.26 10.19 -13.77
C VAL A 22 -7.36 11.36 -14.20
N GLU A 23 -7.12 12.33 -13.31
CA GLU A 23 -6.22 13.45 -13.58
C GLU A 23 -4.77 13.00 -13.51
N TYR A 24 -4.43 12.18 -12.51
CA TYR A 24 -3.11 11.59 -12.35
C TYR A 24 -2.75 10.73 -13.57
N ALA A 25 -3.62 9.80 -13.98
CA ALA A 25 -3.40 8.95 -15.15
C ALA A 25 -3.16 9.79 -16.41
N ARG A 26 -3.93 10.88 -16.60
CA ARG A 26 -3.73 11.78 -17.74
C ARG A 26 -2.37 12.49 -17.73
N LEU A 27 -1.86 12.86 -16.55
CA LEU A 27 -0.53 13.47 -16.43
C LEU A 27 0.58 12.44 -16.69
N VAL A 28 0.40 11.21 -16.24
CA VAL A 28 1.30 10.09 -16.56
C VAL A 28 1.34 9.83 -18.07
N ASP A 29 0.17 9.74 -18.73
CA ASP A 29 0.08 9.55 -20.19
C ASP A 29 0.75 10.67 -20.99
N LEU A 30 0.74 11.89 -20.46
CA LEU A 30 1.40 13.06 -21.06
C LEU A 30 2.92 13.12 -20.76
N GLY A 31 3.47 12.17 -19.99
CA GLY A 31 4.87 12.15 -19.61
C GLY A 31 5.29 13.24 -18.62
N VAL A 32 4.33 13.88 -17.93
CA VAL A 32 4.62 14.99 -16.98
C VAL A 32 5.53 14.55 -15.85
N PHE A 33 5.45 13.29 -15.47
CA PHE A 33 6.22 12.70 -14.36
C PHE A 33 7.33 11.77 -14.84
N GLU A 34 7.76 11.90 -16.07
CA GLU A 34 8.81 11.03 -16.62
C GLU A 34 10.09 11.12 -15.79
N GLY A 35 10.55 9.97 -15.27
CA GLY A 35 11.73 9.88 -14.40
C GLY A 35 11.47 10.15 -12.91
N GLU A 36 10.24 10.49 -12.53
CA GLU A 36 9.85 10.62 -11.12
C GLU A 36 9.01 9.42 -10.69
N PRO A 37 9.46 8.59 -9.73
CA PRO A 37 8.67 7.47 -9.20
C PRO A 37 7.57 8.01 -8.28
N LEU A 38 6.39 8.29 -8.84
CA LEU A 38 5.26 8.87 -8.11
C LEU A 38 4.13 7.87 -7.97
N GLU A 39 3.51 7.83 -6.78
CA GLU A 39 2.26 7.13 -6.54
C GLU A 39 1.17 8.10 -6.05
N LEU A 40 -0.10 7.81 -6.35
CA LEU A 40 -1.23 8.60 -5.87
C LEU A 40 -1.83 7.97 -4.61
N VAL A 41 -1.72 8.67 -3.47
CA VAL A 41 -2.16 8.18 -2.15
C VAL A 41 -3.13 9.18 -1.53
N GLY A 42 -4.43 8.88 -1.56
CA GLY A 42 -5.46 9.76 -0.98
C GLY A 42 -5.48 11.17 -1.57
N GLY A 43 -5.26 11.29 -2.87
CA GLY A 43 -5.21 12.55 -3.60
C GLY A 43 -3.92 13.35 -3.46
N GLN A 44 -2.88 12.76 -2.88
CA GLN A 44 -1.53 13.33 -2.77
C GLN A 44 -0.58 12.56 -3.67
N LEU A 45 0.32 13.25 -4.36
CA LEU A 45 1.42 12.65 -5.10
C LEU A 45 2.57 12.43 -4.13
N ILE A 46 2.96 11.17 -3.97
CA ILE A 46 4.06 10.75 -3.09
C ILE A 46 5.22 10.31 -3.97
N VAL A 47 6.39 10.85 -3.71
CA VAL A 47 7.62 10.43 -4.37
C VAL A 47 8.13 9.19 -3.64
N ALA A 48 8.34 8.09 -4.37
CA ALA A 48 8.97 6.91 -3.80
C ALA A 48 10.47 7.15 -3.61
N GLU A 49 11.00 6.76 -2.46
CA GLU A 49 12.44 6.84 -2.22
C GLU A 49 13.20 5.78 -3.03
N PRO A 50 14.44 6.07 -3.46
CA PRO A 50 15.29 5.08 -4.10
C PRO A 50 15.50 3.86 -3.20
N GLN A 51 15.34 2.68 -3.77
CA GLN A 51 15.47 1.42 -3.02
C GLN A 51 16.92 1.03 -2.82
N SER A 52 17.25 0.55 -1.62
CA SER A 52 18.52 -0.11 -1.35
C SER A 52 18.57 -1.49 -2.05
N ALA A 53 19.79 -2.00 -2.29
CA ALA A 53 19.97 -3.36 -2.82
C ALA A 53 19.37 -4.41 -1.87
N TYR A 54 19.40 -4.16 -0.56
CA TYR A 54 18.82 -5.02 0.46
C TYR A 54 17.30 -5.07 0.37
N HIS A 55 16.65 -3.91 0.25
CA HIS A 55 15.20 -3.79 0.03
C HIS A 55 14.79 -4.53 -1.26
N ALA A 56 15.45 -4.26 -2.39
CA ALA A 56 15.17 -4.93 -3.65
C ALA A 56 15.38 -6.46 -3.58
N SER A 57 16.36 -6.94 -2.80
CA SER A 57 16.55 -8.37 -2.54
C SER A 57 15.40 -8.96 -1.73
N ALA A 58 14.91 -8.22 -0.73
CA ALA A 58 13.78 -8.65 0.09
C ALA A 58 12.49 -8.80 -0.75
N ILE A 59 12.20 -7.85 -1.64
CA ILE A 59 11.06 -7.95 -2.57
C ILE A 59 11.16 -9.23 -3.39
N ARG A 60 12.33 -9.54 -3.95
CA ARG A 60 12.53 -10.78 -4.73
C ARG A 60 12.34 -12.03 -3.88
N THR A 61 12.79 -12.02 -2.61
CA THR A 61 12.61 -13.12 -1.66
C THR A 61 11.11 -13.38 -1.44
N VAL A 62 10.33 -12.33 -1.18
CA VAL A 62 8.88 -12.42 -0.99
C VAL A 62 8.17 -12.87 -2.28
N ASP A 63 8.54 -12.31 -3.44
CA ASP A 63 7.99 -12.71 -4.74
C ASP A 63 8.20 -14.20 -5.01
N TYR A 64 9.42 -14.68 -4.79
CA TYR A 64 9.76 -16.10 -4.95
C TYR A 64 8.94 -16.99 -4.02
N ALA A 65 8.86 -16.64 -2.74
CA ALA A 65 8.09 -17.40 -1.74
C ALA A 65 6.60 -17.47 -2.07
N LEU A 66 5.99 -16.36 -2.49
CA LEU A 66 4.58 -16.30 -2.86
C LEU A 66 4.30 -17.12 -4.13
N ARG A 67 5.10 -16.96 -5.19
CA ARG A 67 4.91 -17.70 -6.44
C ARG A 67 5.07 -19.22 -6.27
N ALA A 68 5.92 -19.66 -5.36
CA ALA A 68 6.15 -21.08 -5.11
C ALA A 68 4.93 -21.81 -4.53
N VAL A 69 4.00 -21.08 -3.89
CA VAL A 69 2.88 -21.69 -3.13
C VAL A 69 1.49 -21.31 -3.66
N LEU A 70 1.40 -20.28 -4.50
CA LEU A 70 0.10 -19.85 -5.03
C LEU A 70 -0.44 -20.85 -6.07
N PRO A 71 -1.74 -21.19 -6.01
CA PRO A 71 -2.36 -22.06 -6.99
C PRO A 71 -2.47 -21.37 -8.36
N PRO A 72 -2.68 -22.13 -9.46
CA PRO A 72 -2.96 -21.58 -10.77
C PRO A 72 -4.17 -20.64 -10.75
N GLY A 73 -4.15 -19.60 -11.62
CA GLY A 73 -5.22 -18.60 -11.69
C GLY A 73 -4.99 -17.39 -10.76
N TRP A 74 -3.81 -17.30 -10.15
CA TRP A 74 -3.37 -16.17 -9.34
C TRP A 74 -2.01 -15.67 -9.81
N ILE A 75 -1.82 -14.38 -9.74
CA ILE A 75 -0.55 -13.74 -10.10
C ILE A 75 -0.04 -12.88 -8.95
N VAL A 76 1.27 -12.82 -8.83
CA VAL A 76 1.97 -11.83 -8.03
C VAL A 76 2.40 -10.70 -8.96
N SER A 77 1.88 -9.50 -8.74
CA SER A 77 2.39 -8.27 -9.37
C SER A 77 3.36 -7.60 -8.42
N VAL A 78 4.52 -7.22 -8.94
CA VAL A 78 5.59 -6.58 -8.18
C VAL A 78 5.67 -5.13 -8.62
N GLN A 79 5.68 -4.19 -7.67
CA GLN A 79 5.84 -2.76 -7.90
C GLN A 79 4.97 -2.26 -9.05
N SER A 80 3.70 -2.54 -8.95
CA SER A 80 2.71 -2.21 -9.98
C SER A 80 1.52 -1.53 -9.34
N PRO A 81 0.94 -0.51 -10.02
CA PRO A 81 -0.18 0.24 -9.47
C PRO A 81 -1.41 -0.62 -9.17
N VAL A 82 -2.14 -0.23 -8.13
CA VAL A 82 -3.45 -0.79 -7.77
C VAL A 82 -4.47 0.34 -7.70
N SER A 83 -5.51 0.29 -8.55
CA SER A 83 -6.57 1.29 -8.57
C SER A 83 -7.57 1.04 -7.43
N LEU A 84 -7.42 1.72 -6.30
CA LEU A 84 -8.25 1.48 -5.11
C LEU A 84 -9.55 2.30 -5.13
N ASP A 85 -9.46 3.58 -5.46
CA ASP A 85 -10.59 4.51 -5.52
C ASP A 85 -10.26 5.71 -6.44
N ASP A 86 -11.13 6.75 -6.43
CA ASP A 86 -10.96 7.92 -7.28
C ASP A 86 -9.77 8.82 -6.92
N GLU A 87 -9.19 8.63 -5.74
CA GLU A 87 -8.09 9.45 -5.22
C GLU A 87 -6.84 8.62 -4.90
N SER A 88 -6.84 7.32 -5.26
CA SER A 88 -5.74 6.45 -4.81
C SER A 88 -5.40 5.38 -5.84
N GLU A 89 -4.14 5.42 -6.24
CA GLU A 89 -3.47 4.43 -7.09
C GLU A 89 -2.03 4.24 -6.56
N PRO A 90 -1.89 3.58 -5.38
CA PRO A 90 -0.58 3.28 -4.83
C PRO A 90 0.13 2.19 -5.63
N GLU A 91 1.46 2.14 -5.49
CA GLU A 91 2.32 1.08 -6.04
C GLU A 91 2.89 0.24 -4.89
N PRO A 92 2.16 -0.77 -4.40
CA PRO A 92 2.69 -1.65 -3.37
C PRO A 92 3.83 -2.51 -3.89
N ASP A 93 4.74 -2.91 -3.00
CA ASP A 93 5.87 -3.77 -3.39
C ASP A 93 5.40 -5.08 -4.01
N LEU A 94 4.36 -5.73 -3.44
CA LEU A 94 3.74 -6.89 -4.06
C LEU A 94 2.23 -6.91 -3.81
N VAL A 95 1.49 -7.44 -4.79
CA VAL A 95 0.08 -7.77 -4.64
C VAL A 95 -0.23 -9.13 -5.22
N VAL A 96 -1.17 -9.84 -4.62
CA VAL A 96 -1.74 -11.06 -5.17
C VAL A 96 -3.13 -10.76 -5.70
N VAL A 97 -3.32 -11.01 -6.99
CA VAL A 97 -4.58 -10.76 -7.71
C VAL A 97 -5.02 -11.99 -8.50
N PRO A 98 -6.34 -12.19 -8.72
CA PRO A 98 -6.84 -13.29 -9.54
C PRO A 98 -6.51 -13.09 -11.02
N GLY A 99 -6.56 -14.15 -11.80
CA GLY A 99 -6.52 -14.11 -13.26
C GLY A 99 -5.14 -14.32 -13.87
N HIS A 100 -4.95 -13.74 -15.04
CA HIS A 100 -3.77 -13.88 -15.88
C HIS A 100 -3.21 -12.50 -16.24
N PRO A 101 -1.90 -12.33 -16.51
CA PRO A 101 -1.31 -11.02 -16.87
C PRO A 101 -2.04 -10.29 -18.02
N ALA A 102 -2.64 -11.04 -18.95
CA ALA A 102 -3.41 -10.45 -20.05
C ALA A 102 -4.68 -9.70 -19.59
N ASP A 103 -5.25 -10.05 -18.43
CA ASP A 103 -6.47 -9.44 -17.91
C ASP A 103 -6.24 -8.00 -17.44
N TYR A 104 -4.99 -7.67 -17.11
CA TYR A 104 -4.56 -6.36 -16.61
C TYR A 104 -3.83 -5.50 -17.66
N ARG A 105 -3.97 -5.84 -18.95
CA ARG A 105 -3.29 -5.13 -20.05
C ARG A 105 -3.77 -3.69 -20.24
N HIS A 106 -5.01 -3.39 -19.86
CA HIS A 106 -5.67 -2.09 -20.11
C HIS A 106 -6.17 -1.40 -18.84
N ALA A 107 -6.05 -2.04 -17.68
CA ALA A 107 -6.44 -1.46 -16.40
C ALA A 107 -5.68 -2.13 -15.25
N HIS A 108 -5.33 -1.36 -14.26
CA HIS A 108 -4.72 -1.89 -13.04
C HIS A 108 -5.73 -2.68 -12.20
N PRO A 109 -5.29 -3.68 -11.42
CA PRO A 109 -6.17 -4.42 -10.53
C PRO A 109 -6.80 -3.49 -9.48
N THR A 110 -8.04 -3.81 -9.09
CA THR A 110 -8.80 -3.01 -8.12
C THR A 110 -9.05 -3.74 -6.80
N ARG A 111 -8.90 -5.07 -6.78
CA ARG A 111 -9.25 -5.92 -5.63
C ARG A 111 -8.20 -7.01 -5.38
N PRO A 112 -7.01 -6.65 -4.92
CA PRO A 112 -6.03 -7.64 -4.51
C PRO A 112 -6.55 -8.41 -3.28
N VAL A 113 -6.24 -9.71 -3.22
CA VAL A 113 -6.56 -10.56 -2.05
C VAL A 113 -5.50 -10.46 -0.96
N LEU A 114 -4.30 -10.03 -1.33
CA LEU A 114 -3.17 -9.76 -0.44
C LEU A 114 -2.38 -8.59 -0.97
N VAL A 115 -2.03 -7.66 -0.09
CA VAL A 115 -1.07 -6.59 -0.34
C VAL A 115 0.11 -6.78 0.60
N VAL A 116 1.33 -6.66 0.08
CA VAL A 116 2.57 -6.76 0.85
C VAL A 116 3.42 -5.53 0.59
N GLU A 117 3.84 -4.87 1.65
CA GLU A 117 4.89 -3.85 1.64
C GLU A 117 6.16 -4.41 2.30
N VAL A 118 7.30 -4.08 1.77
CA VAL A 118 8.62 -4.39 2.33
C VAL A 118 9.18 -3.12 2.92
N ALA A 119 9.23 -3.01 4.22
CA ALA A 119 9.52 -1.76 4.91
C ALA A 119 10.93 -1.71 5.50
N GLU A 120 11.70 -0.73 5.08
CA GLU A 120 12.99 -0.34 5.66
C GLU A 120 12.87 1.09 6.23
N SER A 121 12.94 2.12 5.40
CA SER A 121 12.74 3.53 5.77
C SER A 121 11.26 3.92 5.84
N SER A 122 10.39 3.28 5.05
CA SER A 122 8.96 3.58 4.89
C SER A 122 8.05 3.08 6.02
N LEU A 123 8.56 2.32 7.00
CA LEU A 123 7.78 1.56 7.99
C LEU A 123 6.66 2.37 8.68
N ALA A 124 6.93 3.63 9.04
CA ALA A 124 5.93 4.48 9.69
C ALA A 124 4.79 4.88 8.72
N PHE A 125 5.13 5.12 7.45
CA PHE A 125 4.18 5.46 6.39
C PHE A 125 3.30 4.24 6.05
N ASP A 126 3.90 3.07 5.91
CA ASP A 126 3.21 1.81 5.60
C ASP A 126 2.25 1.41 6.72
N ARG A 127 2.68 1.52 7.98
CA ARG A 127 1.83 1.23 9.15
C ARG A 127 0.64 2.17 9.28
N ARG A 128 0.82 3.45 9.04
CA ARG A 128 -0.19 4.48 9.34
C ARG A 128 -0.99 4.90 8.12
N THR A 129 -0.31 5.34 7.08
CA THR A 129 -0.92 5.97 5.91
C THR A 129 -1.41 4.91 4.94
N LYS A 130 -0.53 4.05 4.42
CA LYS A 130 -0.90 2.96 3.53
C LYS A 130 -1.82 1.95 4.23
N GLY A 131 -1.54 1.58 5.48
CA GLY A 131 -2.41 0.69 6.25
C GLY A 131 -3.83 1.21 6.43
N SER A 132 -4.01 2.54 6.68
CA SER A 132 -5.34 3.14 6.72
C SER A 132 -6.01 3.18 5.34
N LEU A 133 -5.23 3.45 4.28
CA LEU A 133 -5.71 3.45 2.90
C LEU A 133 -6.21 2.07 2.47
N TYR A 134 -5.41 1.03 2.68
CA TYR A 134 -5.76 -0.35 2.35
C TYR A 134 -6.95 -0.86 3.17
N ALA A 135 -7.03 -0.50 4.44
CA ALA A 135 -8.20 -0.81 5.28
C ALA A 135 -9.47 -0.14 4.74
N ARG A 136 -9.41 1.13 4.29
CA ARG A 136 -10.52 1.86 3.65
C ARG A 136 -10.95 1.20 2.35
N ALA A 137 -10.00 0.71 1.56
CA ALA A 137 -10.25 0.00 0.32
C ALA A 137 -10.81 -1.42 0.53
N GLY A 138 -10.93 -1.89 1.78
CA GLY A 138 -11.48 -3.20 2.11
C GLY A 138 -10.51 -4.37 1.89
N ILE A 139 -9.21 -4.11 1.77
CA ILE A 139 -8.19 -5.16 1.67
C ILE A 139 -8.18 -5.94 2.98
N GLN A 140 -8.47 -7.25 2.91
CA GLN A 140 -8.65 -8.09 4.10
C GLN A 140 -7.34 -8.62 4.70
N ASP A 141 -6.30 -8.74 3.88
CA ASP A 141 -4.98 -9.26 4.26
C ASP A 141 -3.91 -8.28 3.78
N TYR A 142 -3.29 -7.59 4.71
CA TYR A 142 -2.21 -6.63 4.45
C TYR A 142 -0.99 -7.03 5.28
N TRP A 143 0.14 -7.19 4.64
CA TRP A 143 1.37 -7.59 5.29
C TRP A 143 2.44 -6.51 5.17
N ILE A 144 3.24 -6.37 6.22
CA ILE A 144 4.49 -5.59 6.18
C ILE A 144 5.64 -6.53 6.53
N VAL A 145 6.52 -6.76 5.58
CA VAL A 145 7.82 -7.39 5.82
C VAL A 145 8.74 -6.33 6.37
N ASN A 146 8.83 -6.27 7.68
CA ASN A 146 9.60 -5.26 8.41
C ASN A 146 11.06 -5.68 8.48
N LEU A 147 11.90 -5.05 7.67
CA LEU A 147 13.33 -5.35 7.56
C LEU A 147 14.13 -4.83 8.77
N VAL A 148 13.62 -3.79 9.45
CA VAL A 148 14.29 -3.19 10.62
C VAL A 148 14.29 -4.15 11.80
N ASP A 149 13.12 -4.72 12.11
CA ASP A 149 12.93 -5.63 13.24
C ASP A 149 13.04 -7.11 12.83
N ARG A 150 13.18 -7.39 11.52
CA ARG A 150 13.21 -8.75 10.93
C ARG A 150 11.99 -9.59 11.31
N VAL A 151 10.80 -9.03 11.12
CA VAL A 151 9.51 -9.64 11.44
C VAL A 151 8.51 -9.47 10.30
N LEU A 152 7.50 -10.34 10.26
CA LEU A 152 6.32 -10.15 9.43
C LEU A 152 5.19 -9.58 10.29
N GLN A 153 4.63 -8.45 9.88
CA GLN A 153 3.42 -7.89 10.48
C GLN A 153 2.21 -8.17 9.59
N VAL A 154 1.19 -8.78 10.17
CA VAL A 154 -0.03 -9.20 9.46
C VAL A 154 -1.20 -8.38 9.97
N TYR A 155 -1.81 -7.60 9.10
CA TYR A 155 -2.91 -6.69 9.38
C TYR A 155 -4.20 -7.24 8.78
N ARG A 156 -5.25 -7.42 9.61
CA ARG A 156 -6.54 -8.01 9.22
C ARG A 156 -7.71 -7.32 9.89
N ASN A 157 -8.92 -7.63 9.42
CA ASN A 157 -10.18 -7.09 9.95
C ASN A 157 -10.24 -5.56 9.86
N PRO A 158 -10.30 -5.00 8.62
CA PRO A 158 -10.42 -3.56 8.43
C PRO A 158 -11.77 -3.06 9.00
N ALA A 159 -11.72 -1.97 9.78
CA ALA A 159 -12.91 -1.37 10.37
C ALA A 159 -12.82 0.16 10.42
N ARG A 160 -13.99 0.81 10.48
CA ARG A 160 -14.06 2.26 10.62
C ARG A 160 -13.43 2.73 11.92
N THR A 161 -12.53 3.71 11.80
CA THR A 161 -11.81 4.32 12.92
C THR A 161 -11.59 5.79 12.60
N PRO A 162 -12.51 6.70 13.04
CA PRO A 162 -12.51 8.11 12.63
C PRO A 162 -11.20 8.86 12.88
N THR A 163 -10.39 8.42 13.84
CA THR A 163 -9.09 9.01 14.18
C THR A 163 -7.93 8.54 13.29
N ALA A 164 -8.16 7.54 12.42
CA ALA A 164 -7.15 7.09 11.47
C ALA A 164 -7.06 8.04 10.25
N PRO A 165 -5.93 8.12 9.52
CA PRO A 165 -5.70 9.05 8.41
C PRO A 165 -6.81 9.06 7.33
N TYR A 166 -7.37 7.89 6.99
CA TYR A 166 -8.47 7.75 6.02
C TYR A 166 -9.76 7.22 6.68
N GLY A 167 -9.89 7.36 8.01
CA GLY A 167 -11.06 6.94 8.76
C GLY A 167 -11.23 5.42 8.92
N TRP A 168 -10.18 4.63 8.62
CA TRP A 168 -10.18 3.18 8.70
C TRP A 168 -8.86 2.65 9.27
N ARG A 169 -8.92 1.50 9.94
CA ARG A 169 -7.78 0.80 10.52
C ARG A 169 -8.03 -0.70 10.53
N TYR A 170 -6.97 -1.47 10.50
CA TYR A 170 -7.03 -2.90 10.83
C TYR A 170 -7.17 -3.08 12.36
N GLN A 171 -8.09 -3.94 12.78
CA GLN A 171 -8.35 -4.24 14.20
C GLN A 171 -7.44 -5.36 14.72
N SER A 172 -6.95 -6.22 13.83
CA SER A 172 -6.03 -7.30 14.17
C SER A 172 -4.67 -7.03 13.56
N VAL A 173 -3.64 -7.01 14.41
CA VAL A 173 -2.24 -6.92 13.98
C VAL A 173 -1.46 -8.01 14.72
N ALA A 174 -0.91 -8.95 13.96
CA ALA A 174 -0.03 -9.97 14.48
C ALA A 174 1.41 -9.70 14.04
N THR A 175 2.37 -9.81 14.95
CA THR A 175 3.80 -9.77 14.63
C THR A 175 4.36 -11.18 14.73
N LEU A 176 4.88 -11.68 13.64
CA LEU A 176 5.38 -13.04 13.51
C LEU A 176 6.90 -13.03 13.27
N THR A 177 7.59 -13.89 14.00
CA THR A 177 9.04 -14.12 13.86
C THR A 177 9.31 -15.57 13.47
N PRO A 178 10.43 -15.89 12.79
CA PRO A 178 10.83 -17.28 12.65
C PRO A 178 10.88 -18.02 14.00
N PRO A 179 10.43 -19.28 14.10
CA PRO A 179 10.00 -20.18 13.03
C PRO A 179 8.48 -20.16 12.72
N ALA A 180 7.78 -19.06 13.00
CA ALA A 180 6.34 -18.98 12.75
C ALA A 180 5.98 -19.21 11.28
N VAL A 181 4.74 -19.61 11.05
CA VAL A 181 4.16 -19.82 9.72
C VAL A 181 2.96 -18.87 9.55
N VAL A 182 2.85 -18.22 8.40
CA VAL A 182 1.70 -17.41 8.02
C VAL A 182 0.83 -18.14 6.99
N VAL A 183 -0.49 -17.94 7.11
CA VAL A 183 -1.48 -18.45 6.16
C VAL A 183 -2.19 -17.24 5.56
N PRO A 184 -2.08 -16.98 4.23
CA PRO A 184 -2.83 -15.92 3.59
C PRO A 184 -4.33 -16.19 3.67
N LEU A 185 -5.15 -15.17 3.93
CA LEU A 185 -6.61 -15.34 4.09
C LEU A 185 -7.28 -15.92 2.83
N GLY A 186 -6.82 -15.50 1.65
CA GLY A 186 -7.35 -15.99 0.37
C GLY A 186 -6.99 -17.45 0.07
N PHE A 187 -6.06 -18.07 0.82
CA PHE A 187 -5.48 -19.38 0.49
C PHE A 187 -5.27 -20.22 1.75
N THR A 188 -6.35 -20.71 2.32
CA THR A 188 -6.31 -21.40 3.63
C THR A 188 -5.48 -22.69 3.68
N ALA A 189 -5.19 -23.29 2.51
CA ALA A 189 -4.31 -24.46 2.39
C ALA A 189 -2.83 -24.08 2.26
N VAL A 190 -2.51 -22.82 1.93
CA VAL A 190 -1.14 -22.32 1.73
C VAL A 190 -0.51 -22.00 3.09
N ARG A 191 0.75 -22.44 3.24
CA ARG A 191 1.56 -22.15 4.43
C ARG A 191 2.92 -21.62 4.00
N ILE A 192 3.32 -20.48 4.54
CA ILE A 192 4.60 -19.83 4.24
C ILE A 192 5.35 -19.65 5.54
N ALA A 193 6.56 -20.17 5.63
CA ALA A 193 7.41 -19.91 6.78
C ALA A 193 7.82 -18.43 6.76
N VAL A 194 7.75 -17.76 7.90
CA VAL A 194 8.16 -16.35 8.00
C VAL A 194 9.64 -16.18 7.64
N ALA A 195 10.45 -17.19 7.89
CA ALA A 195 11.86 -17.21 7.48
C ALA A 195 12.04 -17.06 5.95
N ASP A 196 11.10 -17.61 5.15
CA ASP A 196 11.16 -17.56 3.68
C ASP A 196 10.76 -16.18 3.11
N LEU A 197 10.19 -15.31 3.94
CA LEU A 197 9.81 -13.94 3.58
C LEU A 197 10.86 -12.90 4.00
N LEU A 198 11.86 -13.30 4.76
CA LEU A 198 12.90 -12.41 5.27
C LEU A 198 14.22 -12.70 4.54
N PRO A 199 14.92 -11.68 4.02
CA PRO A 199 16.21 -11.88 3.41
C PRO A 199 17.22 -12.41 4.43
N SER A 200 18.08 -13.31 4.00
CA SER A 200 19.15 -13.92 4.81
C SER A 200 20.24 -12.90 5.19
#